data_bcab6d5e05c593e7d610befb6c28cf14
#
_entry.id   bcab6d5e05c593e7d610befb6c28cf14
#
_cell.length_a   1.000
_cell.length_b   1.000
_cell.length_c   1.000
_cell.angle_alpha   90.00
_cell.angle_beta   90.00
_cell.angle_gamma   90.00
#
_symmetry.space_group_name_H-M   'P 1'
#
loop_
_entity.id
_entity.type
_entity.pdbx_description
1 polymer ?
#
loop_
_entity_poly.entity_id
_entity_poly.type
_entity_poly.pdbx_seq_one_letter_code
_entity_poly.pdbx_strand_id
1 'polypeptide(L)'
;MDKMGRCESVPCCRVLLCYNFVTFKRIASKGLDTMLVASIENAEAHDYLTERLKKAYAFLRENDLGALSCGRHDIDGEDVFANVMEYDTVPAEAKKLEAHKLYYDVQCVAFGIERVEVAPVEGLACAKEYDEADDYALFESPMPATSVVLHAGEIAVLPPEDAHKPGCIAEDAPVHVKKVVVKVRA
;
A
#
# COMPACT_ATOMS: atom_id res chain seq x y z
N MET A 1 17.32 34.49 -55.87
CA MET A 1 16.54 33.27 -56.03
C MET A 1 16.72 32.50 -54.75
N ASP A 2 16.05 32.82 -53.69
CA ASP A 2 14.72 32.53 -53.26
C ASP A 2 14.45 31.04 -52.98
N LYS A 3 14.35 30.69 -51.71
CA LYS A 3 13.31 29.85 -51.11
C LYS A 3 13.43 29.79 -49.59
N MET A 4 12.69 30.66 -48.97
CA MET A 4 12.27 30.55 -47.55
C MET A 4 11.46 29.28 -47.38
N GLY A 5 11.95 28.32 -46.56
CA GLY A 5 11.18 27.19 -46.01
C GLY A 5 10.58 27.57 -44.69
N ARG A 6 9.24 27.68 -44.64
CA ARG A 6 8.46 27.93 -43.42
C ARG A 6 8.62 26.75 -42.45
N CYS A 7 8.98 27.07 -41.23
CA CYS A 7 8.86 26.18 -40.09
C CYS A 7 7.36 26.05 -39.74
N GLU A 8 6.73 24.91 -40.06
CA GLU A 8 5.39 24.58 -39.63
C GLU A 8 5.43 24.21 -38.17
N SER A 9 4.59 24.90 -37.40
CA SER A 9 4.36 24.70 -35.97
C SER A 9 3.82 23.30 -35.69
N VAL A 10 4.60 22.51 -34.95
CA VAL A 10 4.16 21.24 -34.37
C VAL A 10 3.19 21.56 -33.23
N PRO A 11 1.96 21.04 -33.21
CA PRO A 11 1.05 21.26 -32.08
C PRO A 11 1.57 20.53 -30.84
N CYS A 12 1.63 21.30 -29.75
CA CYS A 12 1.95 20.83 -28.41
C CYS A 12 1.07 19.63 -28.06
N CYS A 13 1.66 18.46 -28.05
CA CYS A 13 1.02 17.21 -27.63
C CYS A 13 0.77 17.32 -26.13
N ARG A 14 -0.50 17.57 -25.75
CA ARG A 14 -0.95 17.38 -24.37
C ARG A 14 -0.66 15.95 -23.98
N VAL A 15 0.33 15.76 -23.13
CA VAL A 15 0.55 14.47 -22.45
C VAL A 15 -0.66 14.26 -21.55
N LEU A 16 -1.64 13.48 -22.01
CA LEU A 16 -2.63 12.86 -21.15
C LEU A 16 -1.84 11.83 -20.30
N LEU A 17 -1.66 12.15 -19.04
CA LEU A 17 -1.24 11.14 -18.06
C LEU A 17 -2.37 10.10 -17.97
N CYS A 18 -2.22 9.02 -18.73
CA CYS A 18 -2.99 7.82 -18.52
C CYS A 18 -2.41 7.13 -17.27
N TYR A 19 -3.05 7.32 -16.13
CA TYR A 19 -2.84 6.45 -14.99
C TYR A 19 -3.36 5.05 -15.38
N ASN A 20 -2.44 4.15 -15.67
CA ASN A 20 -2.79 2.75 -15.88
C ASN A 20 -3.11 2.13 -14.52
N PHE A 21 -4.40 2.03 -14.20
CA PHE A 21 -4.87 1.17 -13.13
C PHE A 21 -4.66 -0.29 -13.55
N VAL A 22 -3.71 -0.96 -12.92
CA VAL A 22 -3.62 -2.42 -13.03
C VAL A 22 -4.63 -3.02 -12.07
N THR A 23 -5.84 -3.25 -12.56
CA THR A 23 -6.88 -3.94 -11.80
C THR A 23 -6.79 -5.42 -12.11
N PHE A 24 -6.28 -6.21 -11.18
CA PHE A 24 -6.42 -7.68 -11.26
C PHE A 24 -7.83 -8.07 -10.81
N LYS A 25 -8.69 -8.38 -11.76
CA LYS A 25 -10.05 -8.78 -11.50
C LYS A 25 -10.09 -10.29 -11.25
N ARG A 26 -10.18 -10.71 -9.98
CA ARG A 26 -10.64 -12.06 -9.64
C ARG A 26 -12.14 -12.13 -9.80
N ILE A 27 -12.65 -13.19 -10.46
CA ILE A 27 -14.08 -13.41 -10.71
C ILE A 27 -14.70 -14.00 -9.44
N ALA A 28 -15.70 -13.29 -8.91
CA ALA A 28 -16.73 -13.70 -7.95
C ALA A 28 -16.31 -13.85 -6.47
N SER A 29 -16.39 -12.75 -5.72
CA SER A 29 -16.98 -12.70 -4.38
C SER A 29 -17.32 -11.26 -3.99
N LYS A 30 -18.24 -11.07 -3.04
CA LYS A 30 -18.71 -9.75 -2.62
C LYS A 30 -17.73 -9.15 -1.60
N GLY A 31 -16.75 -8.39 -2.07
CA GLY A 31 -15.76 -7.72 -1.24
C GLY A 31 -14.65 -7.12 -2.09
N LEU A 32 -13.83 -6.28 -1.50
CA LEU A 32 -12.62 -5.76 -2.13
C LEU A 32 -11.56 -6.88 -2.10
N ASP A 33 -11.50 -7.72 -3.14
CA ASP A 33 -10.60 -8.88 -3.22
C ASP A 33 -9.23 -8.55 -3.85
N THR A 34 -8.83 -7.28 -3.88
CA THR A 34 -7.59 -6.87 -4.54
C THR A 34 -6.92 -5.72 -3.82
N MET A 35 -5.57 -5.76 -3.80
CA MET A 35 -4.75 -4.63 -3.38
C MET A 35 -5.12 -3.35 -4.14
N LEU A 36 -5.25 -2.24 -3.43
CA LEU A 36 -5.36 -0.90 -3.99
C LEU A 36 -4.12 -0.08 -3.63
N VAL A 37 -3.55 0.61 -4.61
CA VAL A 37 -2.51 1.61 -4.41
C VAL A 37 -3.00 2.94 -4.94
N ALA A 38 -2.97 3.99 -4.12
CA ALA A 38 -3.43 5.32 -4.47
C ALA A 38 -2.68 6.39 -3.65
N SER A 39 -2.76 7.66 -4.08
CA SER A 39 -2.46 8.76 -3.18
C SER A 39 -3.59 8.90 -2.16
N ILE A 40 -3.26 9.36 -0.96
CA ILE A 40 -4.23 9.56 0.12
C ILE A 40 -5.35 10.53 -0.29
N GLU A 41 -5.03 11.52 -1.14
CA GLU A 41 -5.99 12.51 -1.66
C GLU A 41 -7.04 11.89 -2.58
N ASN A 42 -6.69 10.81 -3.30
CA ASN A 42 -7.55 10.14 -4.28
C ASN A 42 -8.19 8.86 -3.76
N ALA A 43 -7.85 8.42 -2.54
CA ALA A 43 -8.30 7.15 -2.00
C ALA A 43 -9.84 7.04 -1.90
N GLU A 44 -10.54 8.15 -1.65
CA GLU A 44 -12.00 8.19 -1.54
C GLU A 44 -12.75 8.42 -2.86
N ALA A 45 -12.05 8.56 -3.98
CA ALA A 45 -12.71 8.81 -5.27
C ALA A 45 -13.52 7.60 -5.80
N HIS A 46 -13.60 6.51 -5.04
CA HIS A 46 -14.23 5.25 -5.47
C HIS A 46 -15.26 4.75 -4.45
N ASP A 47 -16.45 4.39 -4.94
CA ASP A 47 -17.63 4.00 -4.13
C ASP A 47 -17.56 2.61 -3.45
N TYR A 48 -16.48 1.85 -3.63
CA TYR A 48 -16.34 0.51 -3.04
C TYR A 48 -15.83 0.53 -1.59
N LEU A 49 -15.74 1.70 -0.97
CA LEU A 49 -15.20 1.87 0.38
C LEU A 49 -16.26 1.59 1.45
N THR A 50 -15.93 0.68 2.37
CA THR A 50 -16.73 0.49 3.57
C THR A 50 -16.65 1.71 4.49
N GLU A 51 -17.62 1.87 5.41
CA GLU A 51 -17.59 2.98 6.38
C GLU A 51 -16.34 2.94 7.28
N ARG A 52 -15.82 1.75 7.57
CA ARG A 52 -14.57 1.58 8.32
C ARG A 52 -13.35 2.08 7.55
N LEU A 53 -13.27 1.79 6.25
CA LEU A 53 -12.19 2.32 5.39
C LEU A 53 -12.25 3.84 5.27
N LYS A 54 -13.46 4.43 5.21
CA LYS A 54 -13.62 5.90 5.23
C LYS A 54 -13.06 6.53 6.50
N LYS A 55 -13.25 5.88 7.68
CA LYS A 55 -12.64 6.33 8.94
C LYS A 55 -11.11 6.26 8.90
N ALA A 56 -10.55 5.18 8.31
CA ALA A 56 -9.10 5.06 8.13
C ALA A 56 -8.54 6.19 7.27
N TYR A 57 -9.19 6.50 6.14
CA TYR A 57 -8.75 7.60 5.27
C TYR A 57 -8.94 8.98 5.88
N ALA A 58 -10.03 9.19 6.61
CA ALA A 58 -10.23 10.43 7.37
C ALA A 58 -9.09 10.64 8.37
N PHE A 59 -8.75 9.62 9.15
CA PHE A 59 -7.63 9.67 10.08
C PHE A 59 -6.31 10.04 9.40
N LEU A 60 -5.99 9.39 8.27
CA LEU A 60 -4.76 9.63 7.53
C LEU A 60 -4.68 11.05 6.94
N ARG A 61 -5.82 11.67 6.57
CA ARG A 61 -5.85 13.03 6.01
C ARG A 61 -5.89 14.12 7.04
N GLU A 62 -6.56 13.89 8.18
CA GLU A 62 -6.83 14.91 9.18
C GLU A 62 -5.69 15.08 10.18
N ASN A 63 -4.72 14.17 10.20
CA ASN A 63 -3.59 14.20 11.12
C ASN A 63 -2.28 14.55 10.41
N ASP A 64 -1.40 15.26 11.11
CA ASP A 64 0.00 15.38 10.71
C ASP A 64 0.72 14.06 11.03
N LEU A 65 0.78 13.17 10.04
CA LEU A 65 1.33 11.82 10.20
C LEU A 65 2.80 11.84 10.61
N GLY A 66 3.54 12.88 10.21
CA GLY A 66 4.93 13.07 10.60
C GLY A 66 5.09 13.35 12.08
N ALA A 67 4.11 14.01 12.71
CA ALA A 67 4.14 14.39 14.13
C ALA A 67 3.53 13.33 15.07
N LEU A 68 2.84 12.28 14.56
CA LEU A 68 2.27 11.24 15.41
C LEU A 68 3.37 10.48 16.18
N SER A 69 3.14 10.19 17.45
CA SER A 69 4.03 9.32 18.24
C SER A 69 3.96 7.88 17.76
N CYS A 70 5.07 7.14 17.87
CA CYS A 70 5.04 5.69 17.62
C CYS A 70 4.13 4.98 18.62
N GLY A 71 3.46 3.91 18.16
CA GLY A 71 2.53 3.11 18.94
C GLY A 71 1.12 3.09 18.36
N ARG A 72 0.18 2.57 19.15
CA ARG A 72 -1.24 2.46 18.77
C ARG A 72 -1.97 3.78 18.98
N HIS A 73 -2.83 4.12 18.01
CA HIS A 73 -3.77 5.23 18.05
C HIS A 73 -5.18 4.69 17.78
N ASP A 74 -6.10 4.89 18.71
CA ASP A 74 -7.49 4.45 18.58
C ASP A 74 -8.26 5.39 17.64
N ILE A 75 -9.04 4.80 16.71
CA ILE A 75 -9.92 5.53 15.78
C ILE A 75 -11.38 5.13 16.04
N ASP A 76 -11.67 3.83 16.07
CA ASP A 76 -12.98 3.24 16.35
C ASP A 76 -12.80 1.91 17.11
N GLY A 77 -12.20 1.97 18.29
CA GLY A 77 -11.92 0.80 19.13
C GLY A 77 -11.11 -0.28 18.41
N GLU A 78 -11.63 -1.52 18.45
CA GLU A 78 -11.01 -2.66 17.77
C GLU A 78 -11.44 -2.78 16.28
N ASP A 79 -12.40 -2.00 15.82
CA ASP A 79 -12.84 -2.04 14.44
C ASP A 79 -11.91 -1.24 13.51
N VAL A 80 -11.35 -0.11 14.01
CA VAL A 80 -10.36 0.69 13.27
C VAL A 80 -9.37 1.30 14.25
N PHE A 81 -8.09 1.03 14.08
CA PHE A 81 -7.00 1.65 14.84
C PHE A 81 -5.74 1.77 13.99
N ALA A 82 -4.86 2.70 14.34
CA ALA A 82 -3.59 2.89 13.64
C ALA A 82 -2.41 2.44 14.50
N ASN A 83 -1.42 1.82 13.86
CA ASN A 83 -0.10 1.59 14.42
C ASN A 83 0.91 2.49 13.69
N VAL A 84 1.57 3.36 14.45
CA VAL A 84 2.63 4.24 13.95
C VAL A 84 3.98 3.65 14.32
N MET A 85 4.87 3.55 13.34
CA MET A 85 6.20 2.96 13.52
C MET A 85 7.26 3.70 12.71
N GLU A 86 8.51 3.62 13.19
CA GLU A 86 9.70 4.10 12.51
C GLU A 86 10.72 2.98 12.42
N TYR A 87 11.38 2.83 11.28
CA TYR A 87 12.38 1.80 11.03
C TYR A 87 13.23 2.15 9.81
N ASP A 88 14.34 1.47 9.65
CA ASP A 88 15.12 1.48 8.42
C ASP A 88 14.71 0.31 7.53
N THR A 89 14.56 0.56 6.23
CA THR A 89 14.24 -0.49 5.25
C THR A 89 15.37 -1.52 5.17
N VAL A 90 15.00 -2.77 4.87
CA VAL A 90 15.94 -3.88 4.79
C VAL A 90 15.83 -4.60 3.43
N PRO A 91 16.84 -5.40 3.02
CA PRO A 91 16.72 -6.24 1.84
C PRO A 91 15.50 -7.18 1.93
N ALA A 92 14.78 -7.37 0.83
CA ALA A 92 13.55 -8.18 0.80
C ALA A 92 13.78 -9.63 1.25
N GLU A 93 14.98 -10.15 1.03
CA GLU A 93 15.41 -11.51 1.43
C GLU A 93 15.50 -11.67 2.95
N ALA A 94 15.61 -10.58 3.69
CA ALA A 94 15.66 -10.58 5.15
C ALA A 94 14.28 -10.75 5.81
N LYS A 95 13.19 -10.70 5.03
CA LYS A 95 11.81 -10.76 5.54
C LYS A 95 11.00 -11.84 4.85
N LYS A 96 9.92 -12.25 5.51
CA LYS A 96 8.89 -13.12 4.96
C LYS A 96 7.66 -12.29 4.59
N LEU A 97 6.78 -12.85 3.76
CA LEU A 97 5.45 -12.31 3.56
C LEU A 97 4.61 -12.56 4.82
N GLU A 98 3.85 -11.58 5.25
CA GLU A 98 2.86 -11.70 6.32
C GLU A 98 1.45 -11.55 5.77
N ALA A 99 0.47 -12.20 6.40
CA ALA A 99 -0.95 -12.00 6.10
C ALA A 99 -1.77 -12.02 7.40
N HIS A 100 -2.87 -11.30 7.38
CA HIS A 100 -3.80 -11.15 8.47
C HIS A 100 -5.12 -11.86 8.15
N LYS A 101 -5.91 -12.23 9.17
CA LYS A 101 -7.25 -12.80 8.95
C LYS A 101 -8.37 -11.83 9.32
N LEU A 102 -8.13 -10.99 10.32
CA LEU A 102 -9.17 -10.16 10.91
C LEU A 102 -9.21 -8.75 10.32
N TYR A 103 -8.08 -8.26 9.76
CA TYR A 103 -7.94 -6.86 9.36
C TYR A 103 -7.41 -6.71 7.93
N TYR A 104 -7.94 -5.68 7.27
CA TYR A 104 -7.22 -5.03 6.17
C TYR A 104 -6.12 -4.17 6.74
N ASP A 105 -5.00 -4.07 6.03
CA ASP A 105 -3.97 -3.08 6.30
C ASP A 105 -4.11 -1.90 5.32
N VAL A 106 -4.33 -0.69 5.85
CA VAL A 106 -4.17 0.54 5.08
C VAL A 106 -2.81 1.11 5.47
N GLN A 107 -1.81 0.82 4.65
CA GLN A 107 -0.42 1.20 4.89
C GLN A 107 -0.13 2.55 4.24
N CYS A 108 0.33 3.53 5.01
CA CYS A 108 0.68 4.88 4.55
C CYS A 108 2.11 5.22 4.95
N VAL A 109 2.94 5.64 3.99
CA VAL A 109 4.26 6.18 4.28
C VAL A 109 4.12 7.66 4.62
N ALA A 110 4.45 8.02 5.87
CA ALA A 110 4.45 9.40 6.33
C ALA A 110 5.75 10.13 5.98
N PHE A 111 6.87 9.40 5.99
CA PHE A 111 8.20 9.89 5.64
C PHE A 111 9.05 8.76 5.05
N GLY A 112 9.89 9.09 4.06
CA GLY A 112 10.77 8.13 3.39
C GLY A 112 10.11 7.47 2.19
N ILE A 113 10.64 6.31 1.82
CA ILE A 113 10.22 5.47 0.69
C ILE A 113 10.45 4.01 1.03
N GLU A 114 9.53 3.14 0.67
CA GLU A 114 9.71 1.70 0.83
C GLU A 114 9.12 0.92 -0.34
N ARG A 115 9.61 -0.29 -0.52
CA ARG A 115 8.99 -1.29 -1.39
C ARG A 115 8.20 -2.27 -0.56
N VAL A 116 6.97 -2.57 -1.02
CA VAL A 116 6.10 -3.62 -0.49
C VAL A 116 5.98 -4.71 -1.54
N GLU A 117 6.34 -5.94 -1.18
CA GLU A 117 6.06 -7.12 -2.02
C GLU A 117 4.73 -7.71 -1.64
N VAL A 118 3.95 -8.16 -2.63
CA VAL A 118 2.61 -8.70 -2.43
C VAL A 118 2.41 -9.97 -3.26
N ALA A 119 1.73 -10.95 -2.69
CA ALA A 119 1.29 -12.15 -3.38
C ALA A 119 -0.02 -12.68 -2.77
N PRO A 120 -0.93 -13.28 -3.56
CA PRO A 120 -2.09 -13.98 -3.01
C PRO A 120 -1.66 -15.05 -2.01
N VAL A 121 -2.34 -15.15 -0.87
CA VAL A 121 -2.05 -16.18 0.17
C VAL A 121 -2.23 -17.59 -0.38
N GLU A 122 -3.20 -17.78 -1.29
CA GLU A 122 -3.50 -19.09 -1.88
C GLU A 122 -2.28 -19.68 -2.59
N GLY A 123 -1.88 -20.86 -2.14
CA GLY A 123 -0.75 -21.62 -2.71
C GLY A 123 0.63 -21.23 -2.19
N LEU A 124 0.74 -20.27 -1.26
CA LEU A 124 2.01 -19.95 -0.60
C LEU A 124 2.39 -21.03 0.40
N ALA A 125 3.69 -21.35 0.47
CA ALA A 125 4.23 -22.20 1.50
C ALA A 125 4.24 -21.47 2.85
N CYS A 126 3.62 -22.06 3.87
CA CYS A 126 3.61 -21.52 5.22
C CYS A 126 5.00 -21.59 5.85
N ALA A 127 5.50 -20.47 6.38
CA ALA A 127 6.74 -20.36 7.13
C ALA A 127 6.50 -20.27 8.64
N LYS A 128 5.38 -19.66 9.07
CA LYS A 128 4.88 -19.63 10.45
C LYS A 128 3.36 -19.72 10.42
N GLU A 129 2.81 -20.68 11.16
CA GLU A 129 1.36 -20.82 11.32
C GLU A 129 0.72 -19.55 11.92
N TYR A 130 -0.57 -19.41 11.66
CA TYR A 130 -1.32 -18.25 12.13
C TYR A 130 -1.33 -18.14 13.65
N ASP A 131 -0.96 -16.97 14.12
CA ASP A 131 -0.97 -16.57 15.51
C ASP A 131 -2.21 -15.72 15.78
N GLU A 132 -3.15 -16.26 16.57
CA GLU A 132 -4.42 -15.60 16.87
C GLU A 132 -4.24 -14.37 17.77
N ALA A 133 -3.19 -14.30 18.58
CA ALA A 133 -2.98 -13.18 19.50
C ALA A 133 -2.51 -11.93 18.77
N ASP A 134 -1.70 -12.12 17.73
CA ASP A 134 -1.12 -11.02 16.96
C ASP A 134 -1.73 -10.86 15.56
N ASP A 135 -2.73 -11.70 15.20
CA ASP A 135 -3.41 -11.72 13.90
C ASP A 135 -2.43 -11.76 12.72
N TYR A 136 -1.46 -12.69 12.70
CA TYR A 136 -0.60 -12.84 11.54
C TYR A 136 -0.13 -14.28 11.32
N ALA A 137 0.13 -14.60 10.05
CA ALA A 137 0.87 -15.78 9.61
C ALA A 137 2.03 -15.34 8.71
N LEU A 138 3.09 -16.15 8.60
CA LEU A 138 4.20 -15.89 7.69
C LEU A 138 4.28 -16.91 6.58
N PHE A 139 4.68 -16.44 5.40
CA PHE A 139 4.79 -17.25 4.19
C PHE A 139 6.14 -17.04 3.50
N GLU A 140 6.58 -18.08 2.77
CA GLU A 140 7.72 -17.97 1.88
C GLU A 140 7.34 -17.10 0.67
N SER A 141 8.30 -16.26 0.23
CA SER A 141 8.07 -15.42 -0.93
C SER A 141 8.12 -16.24 -2.22
N PRO A 142 7.08 -16.17 -3.07
CA PRO A 142 7.18 -16.72 -4.42
C PRO A 142 8.14 -15.89 -5.27
N MET A 143 8.62 -16.46 -6.35
CA MET A 143 9.40 -15.73 -7.35
C MET A 143 8.72 -15.87 -8.72
N PRO A 144 8.32 -14.79 -9.36
CA PRO A 144 8.36 -13.39 -8.90
C PRO A 144 7.16 -13.02 -7.99
N ALA A 145 7.35 -12.10 -7.04
CA ALA A 145 6.27 -11.40 -6.33
C ALA A 145 5.93 -10.07 -7.03
N THR A 146 4.68 -9.61 -6.86
CA THR A 146 4.32 -8.25 -7.24
C THR A 146 5.00 -7.27 -6.29
N SER A 147 5.56 -6.19 -6.81
CA SER A 147 6.19 -5.16 -5.98
C SER A 147 5.56 -3.80 -6.24
N VAL A 148 5.34 -3.07 -5.16
CA VAL A 148 4.87 -1.68 -5.18
C VAL A 148 5.85 -0.82 -4.40
N VAL A 149 6.21 0.33 -4.94
CA VAL A 149 6.99 1.35 -4.24
C VAL A 149 6.02 2.39 -3.72
N LEU A 150 6.10 2.70 -2.42
CA LEU A 150 5.29 3.72 -1.76
C LEU A 150 6.19 4.88 -1.36
N HIS A 151 5.84 6.08 -1.84
CA HIS A 151 6.43 7.34 -1.41
C HIS A 151 5.61 7.97 -0.27
N ALA A 152 6.18 8.98 0.38
CA ALA A 152 5.44 9.75 1.38
C ALA A 152 4.12 10.30 0.81
N GLY A 153 3.01 10.10 1.52
CA GLY A 153 1.66 10.46 1.11
C GLY A 153 0.95 9.42 0.23
N GLU A 154 1.60 8.30 -0.07
CA GLU A 154 0.96 7.19 -0.80
C GLU A 154 0.50 6.09 0.16
N ILE A 155 -0.56 5.39 -0.24
CA ILE A 155 -1.14 4.28 0.50
C ILE A 155 -1.19 2.99 -0.32
N ALA A 156 -1.09 1.87 0.39
CA ALA A 156 -1.51 0.55 -0.10
C ALA A 156 -2.59 -0.01 0.81
N VAL A 157 -3.67 -0.52 0.23
CA VAL A 157 -4.72 -1.27 0.94
C VAL A 157 -4.55 -2.74 0.63
N LEU A 158 -4.32 -3.52 1.67
CA LEU A 158 -3.96 -4.93 1.60
C LEU A 158 -5.02 -5.74 2.34
N PRO A 159 -5.86 -6.50 1.61
CA PRO A 159 -6.88 -7.34 2.22
C PRO A 159 -6.29 -8.63 2.82
N PRO A 160 -7.05 -9.38 3.64
CA PRO A 160 -6.62 -10.66 4.23
C PRO A 160 -6.12 -11.69 3.22
N GLU A 161 -6.60 -11.64 1.98
CA GLU A 161 -6.25 -12.56 0.91
C GLU A 161 -4.87 -12.29 0.29
N ASP A 162 -4.28 -11.12 0.57
CA ASP A 162 -2.99 -10.69 0.04
C ASP A 162 -1.90 -10.73 1.12
N ALA A 163 -1.03 -11.71 1.04
CA ALA A 163 0.19 -11.72 1.83
C ALA A 163 1.13 -10.61 1.34
N HIS A 164 1.75 -9.89 2.28
CA HIS A 164 2.57 -8.74 1.96
C HIS A 164 3.84 -8.66 2.81
N LYS A 165 4.84 -7.99 2.28
CA LYS A 165 6.15 -7.83 2.90
C LYS A 165 6.56 -6.36 2.81
N PRO A 166 6.21 -5.55 3.82
CA PRO A 166 6.57 -4.14 3.87
C PRO A 166 7.99 -3.92 4.37
N GLY A 167 8.48 -2.69 4.28
CA GLY A 167 9.77 -2.26 4.80
C GLY A 167 10.96 -2.78 4.01
N CYS A 168 10.76 -3.14 2.73
CA CYS A 168 11.86 -3.52 1.86
C CYS A 168 12.52 -2.29 1.23
N ILE A 169 13.83 -2.37 1.01
CA ILE A 169 14.60 -1.34 0.27
C ILE A 169 13.95 -1.14 -1.10
N ALA A 170 13.61 0.11 -1.42
CA ALA A 170 13.01 0.50 -2.68
C ALA A 170 14.05 0.89 -3.73
N GLU A 171 15.17 1.44 -3.31
CA GLU A 171 16.26 1.94 -4.14
C GLU A 171 17.55 1.15 -3.89
N ASP A 172 18.71 1.81 -3.90
CA ASP A 172 20.02 1.16 -3.80
C ASP A 172 20.49 0.93 -2.35
N ALA A 173 19.87 1.60 -1.37
CA ALA A 173 20.32 1.57 0.04
C ALA A 173 19.13 1.62 1.01
N PRO A 174 19.33 1.18 2.27
CA PRO A 174 18.37 1.38 3.35
C PRO A 174 18.05 2.87 3.55
N VAL A 175 16.77 3.18 3.80
CA VAL A 175 16.31 4.52 4.15
C VAL A 175 15.45 4.45 5.40
N HIS A 176 15.47 5.53 6.19
CA HIS A 176 14.58 5.66 7.34
C HIS A 176 13.16 5.94 6.89
N VAL A 177 12.20 5.21 7.44
CA VAL A 177 10.78 5.31 7.11
C VAL A 177 9.98 5.53 8.37
N LYS A 178 9.05 6.49 8.32
CA LYS A 178 7.93 6.59 9.25
C LYS A 178 6.66 6.14 8.56
N LYS A 179 5.99 5.18 9.15
CA LYS A 179 4.83 4.52 8.58
C LYS A 179 3.65 4.52 9.53
N VAL A 180 2.48 4.71 8.97
CA VAL A 180 1.19 4.54 9.65
C VAL A 180 0.47 3.37 8.99
N VAL A 181 0.14 2.34 9.75
CA VAL A 181 -0.67 1.20 9.31
C VAL A 181 -2.01 1.27 10.03
N VAL A 182 -3.08 1.59 9.30
CA VAL A 182 -4.43 1.55 9.86
C VAL A 182 -5.00 0.16 9.66
N LYS A 183 -5.25 -0.53 10.78
CA LYS A 183 -5.95 -1.81 10.84
C LYS A 183 -7.44 -1.57 10.75
N VAL A 184 -8.08 -2.14 9.75
CA VAL A 184 -9.52 -2.01 9.49
C VAL A 184 -10.14 -3.39 9.50
N ARG A 185 -11.03 -3.65 10.46
CA ARG A 185 -11.67 -4.97 10.61
C ARG A 185 -12.42 -5.38 9.33
N ALA A 186 -12.14 -6.58 8.81
CA ALA A 186 -12.72 -7.15 7.61
C ALA A 186 -14.21 -7.48 7.77
#